data_22245373830eec39f30121519b5cd3af
#
_entry.id   22245373830eec39f30121519b5cd3af
#
_cell.length_a   1.000
_cell.length_b   1.000
_cell.length_c   1.000
_cell.angle_alpha   90.00
_cell.angle_beta   90.00
_cell.angle_gamma   90.00
#
_symmetry.space_group_name_H-M   'P 1'
#
loop_
_entity.id
_entity.type
_entity.pdbx_description
1 polymer ?
#
loop_
_entity_poly.entity_id
_entity_poly.type
_entity_poly.pdbx_seq_one_letter_code
_entity_poly.pdbx_strand_id
1 'polypeptide(L)'
;MNNILLVNFGEDFHSRHRKTDKYDISFTFNRVCLKRAHQAIKEASDSLLQSFLFPKSTSRKVDPYIEVTRSGQQLLDPAQKNAIRQILLLQGSPPYLIRGSPCVSSYDWAENQTRKITKTGEVVVGAVFQIYSTSPNCKILICAPRNTTCDELMISLKKVIPESNMFRAIAAFRERDEVPDDILPLCDYNRDQECFACPALDELHKYKIIFSTFMSSFRLRTKGSAPGHFSHIFLLDASAAIEPEVLVPLTKFAIDATNVIVTGQRGNHPYWVRSQIARRHGLKISYFERLEERMPYRGNNPSFISEVYEEDDESEDSFI
;
A
#
# COMPACT_ATOMS: atom_id res chain seq x y z
N MET A 1 -26.11 -3.13 -30.25
CA MET A 1 -25.98 -2.97 -28.78
C MET A 1 -26.35 -1.56 -28.44
N ASN A 2 -27.40 -1.35 -27.66
CA ASN A 2 -27.76 0.00 -27.20
C ASN A 2 -26.78 0.36 -26.07
N ASN A 3 -25.91 1.32 -26.34
CA ASN A 3 -25.01 1.89 -25.32
C ASN A 3 -25.84 2.80 -24.41
N ILE A 4 -26.22 2.30 -23.24
CA ILE A 4 -26.92 3.08 -22.21
C ILE A 4 -25.88 3.58 -21.24
N LEU A 5 -25.88 4.91 -21.02
CA LEU A 5 -25.06 5.54 -20.01
C LEU A 5 -25.97 5.94 -18.84
N LEU A 6 -25.68 5.40 -17.65
CA LEU A 6 -26.33 5.84 -16.42
C LEU A 6 -25.54 7.03 -15.86
N VAL A 7 -26.22 8.16 -15.67
CA VAL A 7 -25.61 9.39 -15.17
C VAL A 7 -26.39 9.85 -13.96
N ASN A 8 -25.69 10.12 -12.87
CA ASN A 8 -26.28 10.75 -11.69
C ASN A 8 -26.10 12.26 -11.81
N PHE A 9 -27.21 12.98 -11.85
CA PHE A 9 -27.22 14.44 -11.89
C PHE A 9 -27.54 14.98 -10.49
N GLY A 10 -27.02 16.18 -10.17
CA GLY A 10 -27.38 16.86 -8.93
C GLY A 10 -28.89 17.16 -8.85
N GLU A 11 -29.42 17.34 -7.62
CA GLU A 11 -30.85 17.55 -7.34
C GLU A 11 -31.49 18.66 -8.19
N ASP A 12 -30.77 19.72 -8.47
CA ASP A 12 -31.24 20.83 -9.31
C ASP A 12 -31.52 20.45 -10.77
N PHE A 13 -30.89 19.35 -11.27
CA PHE A 13 -31.10 18.93 -12.66
C PHE A 13 -32.54 18.44 -12.87
N HIS A 14 -33.04 17.62 -11.98
CA HIS A 14 -34.39 17.03 -12.08
C HIS A 14 -35.50 18.08 -12.04
N SER A 15 -35.29 19.18 -11.33
CA SER A 15 -36.24 20.30 -11.26
C SER A 15 -36.27 21.18 -12.51
N ARG A 16 -35.17 21.20 -13.29
CA ARG A 16 -35.02 22.06 -14.47
C ARG A 16 -35.14 21.31 -15.79
N HIS A 17 -34.92 19.98 -15.78
CA HIS A 17 -34.95 19.17 -16.98
C HIS A 17 -36.38 19.01 -17.54
N ARG A 18 -36.51 19.26 -18.85
CA ARG A 18 -37.70 18.93 -19.64
C ARG A 18 -37.37 17.82 -20.64
N LYS A 19 -38.34 16.94 -20.92
CA LYS A 19 -38.18 15.81 -21.81
C LYS A 19 -37.72 16.18 -23.23
N THR A 20 -37.87 17.43 -23.63
CA THR A 20 -37.50 18.01 -24.92
C THR A 20 -36.15 18.70 -24.94
N ASP A 21 -35.54 18.88 -23.77
CA ASP A 21 -34.26 19.57 -23.68
C ASP A 21 -33.12 18.77 -24.32
N LYS A 22 -32.23 19.47 -24.99
CA LYS A 22 -31.02 18.93 -25.59
C LYS A 22 -29.83 19.42 -24.80
N TYR A 23 -28.86 18.55 -24.59
CA TYR A 23 -27.64 18.82 -23.83
C TYR A 23 -26.41 18.50 -24.64
N ASP A 24 -25.42 19.35 -24.58
CA ASP A 24 -24.07 19.03 -25.03
C ASP A 24 -23.34 18.24 -23.92
N ILE A 25 -22.86 17.06 -24.26
CA ILE A 25 -22.19 16.19 -23.32
C ILE A 25 -20.70 16.15 -23.64
N SER A 26 -19.87 16.47 -22.65
CA SER A 26 -18.42 16.36 -22.72
C SER A 26 -17.92 15.34 -21.69
N PHE A 27 -17.17 14.33 -22.16
CA PHE A 27 -16.56 13.35 -21.27
C PHE A 27 -15.16 13.84 -20.86
N THR A 28 -14.93 13.89 -19.56
CA THR A 28 -13.63 14.24 -19.00
C THR A 28 -13.08 13.10 -18.13
N PHE A 29 -11.76 12.99 -18.08
CA PHE A 29 -11.12 12.03 -17.18
C PHE A 29 -11.09 12.56 -15.75
N ASN A 30 -11.35 11.67 -14.79
CA ASN A 30 -11.07 11.97 -13.38
C ASN A 30 -9.53 12.06 -13.19
N ARG A 31 -9.04 13.28 -12.98
CA ARG A 31 -7.61 13.57 -12.84
C ARG A 31 -7.14 13.59 -11.38
N VAL A 32 -7.98 13.23 -10.41
CA VAL A 32 -7.66 13.35 -8.98
C VAL A 32 -6.41 12.56 -8.63
N CYS A 33 -6.31 11.29 -9.06
CA CYS A 33 -5.13 10.46 -8.81
C CYS A 33 -3.87 11.04 -9.45
N LEU A 34 -3.95 11.48 -10.72
CA LEU A 34 -2.81 12.11 -11.42
C LEU A 34 -2.37 13.41 -10.74
N LYS A 35 -3.32 14.23 -10.28
CA LYS A 35 -3.00 15.47 -9.53
C LYS A 35 -2.29 15.15 -8.21
N ARG A 36 -2.73 14.14 -7.46
CA ARG A 36 -2.09 13.69 -6.21
C ARG A 36 -0.69 13.17 -6.45
N ALA A 37 -0.51 12.32 -7.47
CA ALA A 37 0.79 11.80 -7.87
C ALA A 37 1.76 12.92 -8.27
N HIS A 38 1.31 13.86 -9.10
CA HIS A 38 2.10 15.03 -9.50
C HIS A 38 2.44 15.94 -8.29
N GLN A 39 1.51 16.15 -7.38
CA GLN A 39 1.75 16.90 -6.15
C GLN A 39 2.79 16.21 -5.27
N ALA A 40 2.73 14.88 -5.13
CA ALA A 40 3.72 14.12 -4.39
C ALA A 40 5.14 14.33 -4.93
N ILE A 41 5.31 14.31 -6.26
CA ILE A 41 6.62 14.58 -6.88
C ILE A 41 7.11 15.99 -6.53
N LYS A 42 6.23 17.00 -6.60
CA LYS A 42 6.59 18.38 -6.29
C LYS A 42 6.94 18.64 -4.83
N GLU A 43 6.33 17.90 -3.92
CA GLU A 43 6.53 18.05 -2.48
C GLU A 43 7.66 17.19 -1.93
N ALA A 44 8.31 16.36 -2.77
CA ALA A 44 9.45 15.57 -2.36
C ALA A 44 10.61 16.49 -1.94
N SER A 45 10.93 16.49 -0.64
CA SER A 45 12.04 17.27 -0.08
C SER A 45 13.39 16.63 -0.39
N ASP A 46 14.47 17.41 -0.29
CA ASP A 46 15.84 16.88 -0.46
C ASP A 46 16.16 15.78 0.54
N SER A 47 15.69 15.88 1.79
CA SER A 47 15.82 14.82 2.79
C SER A 47 15.13 13.55 2.34
N LEU A 48 13.87 13.64 1.90
CA LEU A 48 13.13 12.47 1.38
C LEU A 48 13.83 11.85 0.17
N LEU A 49 14.36 12.69 -0.74
CA LEU A 49 15.10 12.21 -1.91
C LEU A 49 16.33 11.38 -1.49
N GLN A 50 17.11 11.85 -0.53
CA GLN A 50 18.33 11.17 -0.08
C GLN A 50 18.06 9.94 0.79
N SER A 51 17.00 9.97 1.60
CA SER A 51 16.71 8.91 2.56
C SER A 51 15.93 7.75 1.95
N PHE A 52 15.00 8.04 1.05
CA PHE A 52 14.05 7.04 0.55
C PHE A 52 14.09 6.83 -0.97
N LEU A 53 14.31 7.87 -1.76
CA LEU A 53 14.26 7.73 -3.21
C LEU A 53 15.60 7.39 -3.83
N PHE A 54 16.67 7.99 -3.36
CA PHE A 54 18.04 7.79 -3.85
C PHE A 54 19.01 7.54 -2.68
N PRO A 55 18.75 6.51 -1.85
CA PRO A 55 19.54 6.28 -0.65
C PRO A 55 21.00 6.01 -1.02
N LYS A 56 21.92 6.68 -0.29
CA LYS A 56 23.37 6.53 -0.46
C LYS A 56 23.99 5.65 0.63
N SER A 57 23.25 5.39 1.72
CA SER A 57 23.76 4.59 2.84
C SER A 57 23.96 3.14 2.41
N THR A 58 25.16 2.63 2.64
CA THR A 58 25.54 1.23 2.33
C THR A 58 25.74 0.38 3.59
N SER A 59 25.51 0.98 4.76
CA SER A 59 25.63 0.28 6.04
C SER A 59 24.42 0.55 6.91
N ARG A 60 23.95 -0.46 7.61
CA ARG A 60 22.94 -0.42 8.66
C ARG A 60 23.58 -0.92 9.94
N LYS A 61 23.27 -0.30 11.07
CA LYS A 61 23.67 -0.85 12.38
C LYS A 61 22.88 -2.15 12.57
N VAL A 62 23.59 -3.23 12.82
CA VAL A 62 22.98 -4.52 13.15
C VAL A 62 22.93 -4.60 14.67
N ASP A 63 21.74 -4.54 15.24
CA ASP A 63 21.52 -4.76 16.67
C ASP A 63 21.42 -6.26 16.99
N PRO A 64 21.63 -6.65 18.26
CA PRO A 64 21.69 -8.04 18.63
C PRO A 64 20.35 -8.76 18.46
N TYR A 65 20.44 -10.07 18.38
CA TYR A 65 19.39 -11.07 18.17
C TYR A 65 18.02 -10.71 18.77
N ILE A 66 17.01 -10.58 17.92
CA ILE A 66 15.59 -10.50 18.32
C ILE A 66 14.93 -11.83 17.98
N GLU A 67 14.30 -12.46 18.98
CA GLU A 67 13.52 -13.67 18.77
C GLU A 67 12.18 -13.33 18.10
N VAL A 68 11.92 -13.95 16.97
CA VAL A 68 10.65 -13.82 16.26
C VAL A 68 9.64 -14.74 16.92
N THR A 69 8.71 -14.18 17.69
CA THR A 69 7.62 -14.94 18.30
C THR A 69 6.61 -15.39 17.25
N ARG A 70 5.99 -16.56 17.46
CA ARG A 70 4.98 -17.09 16.54
C ARG A 70 3.76 -16.16 16.48
N SER A 71 3.37 -15.73 15.29
CA SER A 71 2.09 -15.07 15.06
C SER A 71 1.10 -16.12 14.53
N GLY A 72 0.24 -16.63 15.41
CA GLY A 72 -0.80 -17.57 15.01
C GLY A 72 -0.33 -19.04 14.81
N GLN A 73 -1.18 -19.85 14.16
CA GLN A 73 -0.96 -21.31 13.95
C GLN A 73 -0.01 -21.63 12.79
N GLN A 74 0.41 -20.65 12.00
CA GLN A 74 1.17 -20.86 10.77
C GLN A 74 2.68 -20.97 11.05
N LEU A 75 3.30 -22.02 10.51
CA LEU A 75 4.74 -22.26 10.59
C LEU A 75 5.44 -21.42 9.52
N LEU A 76 6.01 -20.29 9.94
CA LEU A 76 6.86 -19.48 9.06
C LEU A 76 8.15 -20.24 8.71
N ASP A 77 8.54 -20.18 7.46
CA ASP A 77 9.82 -20.73 7.00
C ASP A 77 11.03 -19.86 7.45
N PRO A 78 12.28 -20.34 7.27
CA PRO A 78 13.47 -19.59 7.67
C PRO A 78 13.61 -18.23 6.98
N ALA A 79 13.25 -18.11 5.69
CA ALA A 79 13.34 -16.86 4.92
C ALA A 79 12.33 -15.84 5.46
N GLN A 80 11.09 -16.25 5.71
CA GLN A 80 10.06 -15.42 6.33
C GLN A 80 10.48 -14.93 7.72
N LYS A 81 11.00 -15.82 8.58
CA LYS A 81 11.50 -15.45 9.92
C LYS A 81 12.63 -14.45 9.85
N ASN A 82 13.55 -14.64 8.90
CA ASN A 82 14.66 -13.71 8.72
C ASN A 82 14.16 -12.33 8.26
N ALA A 83 13.24 -12.28 7.27
CA ALA A 83 12.65 -11.04 6.80
C ALA A 83 11.95 -10.27 7.94
N ILE A 84 11.13 -10.95 8.76
CA ILE A 84 10.49 -10.33 9.93
C ILE A 84 11.53 -9.79 10.90
N ARG A 85 12.57 -10.58 11.22
CA ARG A 85 13.66 -10.14 12.11
C ARG A 85 14.32 -8.86 11.61
N GLN A 86 14.65 -8.79 10.32
CA GLN A 86 15.26 -7.61 9.73
C GLN A 86 14.33 -6.40 9.82
N ILE A 87 13.02 -6.57 9.61
CA ILE A 87 12.04 -5.48 9.76
C ILE A 87 12.04 -4.94 11.19
N LEU A 88 12.06 -5.82 12.20
CA LEU A 88 12.07 -5.42 13.61
C LEU A 88 13.34 -4.68 14.03
N LEU A 89 14.44 -4.88 13.31
CA LEU A 89 15.74 -4.24 13.56
C LEU A 89 15.88 -2.88 12.86
N LEU A 90 14.87 -2.43 12.09
CA LEU A 90 14.96 -1.18 11.34
C LEU A 90 15.06 0.04 12.27
N GLN A 91 15.91 0.98 11.89
CA GLN A 91 16.12 2.25 12.56
C GLN A 91 16.06 3.40 11.54
N GLY A 92 14.91 3.58 10.90
CA GLY A 92 14.69 4.61 9.89
C GLY A 92 15.19 4.23 8.50
N SER A 93 15.54 5.26 7.73
CA SER A 93 16.00 5.11 6.34
C SER A 93 17.32 4.34 6.22
N PRO A 94 17.61 3.73 5.07
CA PRO A 94 16.79 3.67 3.86
C PRO A 94 15.68 2.61 3.93
N PRO A 95 14.79 2.50 2.93
CA PRO A 95 13.75 1.48 2.89
C PRO A 95 14.32 0.06 3.01
N TYR A 96 13.52 -0.86 3.55
CA TYR A 96 13.82 -2.29 3.51
C TYR A 96 12.96 -2.96 2.43
N LEU A 97 13.58 -3.73 1.55
CA LEU A 97 12.88 -4.39 0.47
C LEU A 97 12.56 -5.85 0.80
N ILE A 98 11.40 -6.31 0.39
CA ILE A 98 11.02 -7.72 0.38
C ILE A 98 10.69 -8.08 -1.07
N ARG A 99 11.53 -8.91 -1.68
CA ARG A 99 11.31 -9.48 -3.01
C ARG A 99 10.51 -10.76 -2.86
N GLY A 100 9.36 -10.85 -3.52
CA GLY A 100 8.51 -12.04 -3.49
C GLY A 100 7.22 -11.84 -4.24
N SER A 101 6.37 -12.85 -4.23
CA SER A 101 5.04 -12.82 -4.85
C SER A 101 4.18 -11.67 -4.27
N PRO A 102 3.16 -11.18 -4.99
CA PRO A 102 2.21 -10.20 -4.43
C PRO A 102 1.68 -10.68 -3.09
N CYS A 103 1.46 -9.77 -2.14
CA CYS A 103 1.04 -10.10 -0.77
C CYS A 103 -0.26 -10.94 -0.69
N VAL A 104 -1.09 -10.85 -1.74
CA VAL A 104 -2.34 -11.60 -1.88
C VAL A 104 -2.38 -12.21 -3.28
N SER A 105 -2.69 -13.50 -3.38
CA SER A 105 -2.79 -14.20 -4.66
C SER A 105 -3.88 -13.60 -5.54
N SER A 106 -3.72 -13.69 -6.86
CA SER A 106 -4.79 -13.39 -7.80
C SER A 106 -5.94 -14.41 -7.62
N TYR A 107 -7.16 -13.96 -7.88
CA TYR A 107 -8.30 -14.87 -7.92
C TYR A 107 -8.17 -15.78 -9.15
N ASP A 108 -8.16 -17.08 -8.96
CA ASP A 108 -8.19 -18.03 -10.06
C ASP A 108 -9.65 -18.39 -10.40
N TRP A 109 -10.11 -17.90 -11.55
CA TRP A 109 -11.46 -18.15 -12.06
C TRP A 109 -11.67 -19.61 -12.50
N ALA A 110 -10.58 -20.30 -12.90
CA ALA A 110 -10.66 -21.67 -13.36
C ALA A 110 -10.87 -22.67 -12.22
N GLU A 111 -10.28 -22.38 -11.05
CA GLU A 111 -10.34 -23.24 -9.87
C GLU A 111 -11.36 -22.78 -8.83
N ASN A 112 -12.05 -21.65 -9.07
CA ASN A 112 -12.96 -21.02 -8.10
C ASN A 112 -12.30 -20.83 -6.71
N GLN A 113 -10.97 -20.59 -6.69
CA GLN A 113 -10.21 -20.46 -5.47
C GLN A 113 -10.38 -19.06 -4.86
N THR A 114 -10.59 -19.03 -3.56
CA THR A 114 -10.54 -17.79 -2.77
C THR A 114 -9.13 -17.21 -2.74
N ARG A 115 -9.02 -15.88 -2.73
CA ARG A 115 -7.75 -15.21 -2.52
C ARG A 115 -7.08 -15.69 -1.24
N LYS A 116 -5.78 -15.95 -1.32
CA LYS A 116 -4.97 -16.38 -0.19
C LYS A 116 -3.87 -15.36 0.07
N ILE A 117 -3.49 -15.21 1.32
CA ILE A 117 -2.29 -14.48 1.69
C ILE A 117 -1.08 -15.35 1.30
N THR A 118 -0.15 -14.76 0.56
CA THR A 118 1.08 -15.41 0.12
C THR A 118 2.13 -15.41 1.23
N LYS A 119 3.25 -16.11 1.05
CA LYS A 119 4.39 -16.06 1.99
C LYS A 119 4.87 -14.62 2.23
N THR A 120 4.89 -13.75 1.21
CA THR A 120 5.20 -12.32 1.35
C THR A 120 4.17 -11.61 2.24
N GLY A 121 2.88 -11.88 2.02
CA GLY A 121 1.80 -11.34 2.84
C GLY A 121 1.88 -11.80 4.30
N GLU A 122 2.26 -13.05 4.53
CA GLU A 122 2.49 -13.60 5.88
C GLU A 122 3.64 -12.90 6.62
N VAL A 123 4.72 -12.56 5.91
CA VAL A 123 5.81 -11.73 6.47
C VAL A 123 5.28 -10.38 6.92
N VAL A 124 4.44 -9.74 6.11
CA VAL A 124 3.84 -8.44 6.46
C VAL A 124 2.95 -8.58 7.69
N VAL A 125 2.04 -9.57 7.72
CA VAL A 125 1.14 -9.83 8.86
C VAL A 125 1.96 -10.10 10.12
N GLY A 126 2.96 -10.98 10.04
CA GLY A 126 3.84 -11.33 11.16
C GLY A 126 4.63 -10.13 11.69
N ALA A 127 5.22 -9.32 10.80
CA ALA A 127 5.97 -8.13 11.19
C ALA A 127 5.06 -7.08 11.86
N VAL A 128 3.89 -6.79 11.28
CA VAL A 128 2.92 -5.84 11.83
C VAL A 128 2.44 -6.28 13.21
N PHE A 129 2.11 -7.57 13.37
CA PHE A 129 1.70 -8.13 14.66
C PHE A 129 2.80 -7.99 15.73
N GLN A 130 4.05 -8.29 15.38
CA GLN A 130 5.15 -8.17 16.33
C GLN A 130 5.47 -6.72 16.71
N ILE A 131 5.50 -5.81 15.74
CA ILE A 131 5.65 -4.37 16.00
C ILE A 131 4.53 -3.89 16.94
N TYR A 132 3.28 -4.28 16.65
CA TYR A 132 2.13 -3.93 17.49
C TYR A 132 2.27 -4.45 18.93
N SER A 133 2.77 -5.68 19.08
CA SER A 133 2.89 -6.35 20.39
C SER A 133 4.07 -5.86 21.22
N THR A 134 5.18 -5.48 20.57
CA THR A 134 6.42 -5.08 21.26
C THR A 134 6.56 -3.59 21.45
N SER A 135 5.85 -2.78 20.66
CA SER A 135 5.98 -1.32 20.66
C SER A 135 4.65 -0.65 21.02
N PRO A 136 4.40 -0.31 22.29
CA PRO A 136 3.10 0.25 22.74
C PRO A 136 2.67 1.52 21.99
N ASN A 137 3.65 2.33 21.57
CA ASN A 137 3.43 3.61 20.90
C ASN A 137 3.54 3.51 19.37
N CYS A 138 3.57 2.30 18.79
CA CYS A 138 3.67 2.16 17.36
C CYS A 138 2.45 2.79 16.66
N LYS A 139 2.73 3.44 15.52
CA LYS A 139 1.73 3.90 14.56
C LYS A 139 2.16 3.36 13.21
N ILE A 140 1.33 2.53 12.60
CA ILE A 140 1.66 1.79 11.38
C ILE A 140 0.71 2.21 10.27
N LEU A 141 1.25 2.64 9.14
CA LEU A 141 0.52 2.88 7.92
C LEU A 141 0.82 1.76 6.92
N ILE A 142 -0.21 1.11 6.40
CA ILE A 142 -0.09 0.06 5.40
C ILE A 142 -0.78 0.53 4.13
N CYS A 143 -0.02 0.65 3.05
CA CYS A 143 -0.51 1.12 1.77
C CYS A 143 -0.25 0.10 0.67
N ALA A 144 -1.23 -0.10 -0.22
CA ALA A 144 -1.13 -0.98 -1.37
C ALA A 144 -1.74 -0.31 -2.62
N PRO A 145 -1.43 -0.79 -3.85
CA PRO A 145 -2.05 -0.25 -5.06
C PRO A 145 -3.54 -0.66 -5.17
N ARG A 146 -3.91 -1.83 -4.63
CA ARG A 146 -5.26 -2.40 -4.73
C ARG A 146 -5.98 -2.42 -3.39
N ASN A 147 -7.29 -2.21 -3.43
CA ASN A 147 -8.15 -2.36 -2.25
C ASN A 147 -8.09 -3.79 -1.71
N THR A 148 -8.11 -4.79 -2.59
CA THR A 148 -8.10 -6.20 -2.21
C THR A 148 -6.90 -6.59 -1.36
N THR A 149 -5.69 -6.13 -1.69
CA THR A 149 -4.50 -6.37 -0.86
C THR A 149 -4.68 -5.80 0.55
N CYS A 150 -5.19 -4.57 0.66
CA CYS A 150 -5.46 -3.96 1.97
C CYS A 150 -6.52 -4.71 2.76
N ASP A 151 -7.61 -5.09 2.10
CA ASP A 151 -8.77 -5.70 2.75
C ASP A 151 -8.43 -7.11 3.26
N GLU A 152 -7.77 -7.97 2.46
CA GLU A 152 -7.38 -9.33 2.84
C GLU A 152 -6.36 -9.36 3.98
N LEU A 153 -5.33 -8.50 3.92
CA LEU A 153 -4.34 -8.40 5.01
C LEU A 153 -4.97 -7.89 6.31
N MET A 154 -5.91 -6.95 6.21
CA MET A 154 -6.63 -6.43 7.36
C MET A 154 -7.52 -7.51 7.99
N ILE A 155 -8.23 -8.31 7.19
CA ILE A 155 -9.01 -9.47 7.66
C ILE A 155 -8.10 -10.46 8.42
N SER A 156 -6.90 -10.69 7.91
CA SER A 156 -5.94 -11.57 8.61
C SER A 156 -5.50 -10.98 9.95
N LEU A 157 -5.19 -9.70 10.02
CA LEU A 157 -4.76 -9.04 11.25
C LEU A 157 -5.88 -8.90 12.29
N LYS A 158 -7.16 -8.80 11.89
CA LYS A 158 -8.31 -8.84 12.80
C LYS A 158 -8.34 -10.08 13.70
N LYS A 159 -7.77 -11.19 13.25
CA LYS A 159 -7.72 -12.44 14.03
C LYS A 159 -6.84 -12.34 15.27
N VAL A 160 -5.89 -11.39 15.30
CA VAL A 160 -4.85 -11.28 16.33
C VAL A 160 -4.72 -9.88 16.93
N ILE A 161 -5.33 -8.86 16.32
CA ILE A 161 -5.30 -7.45 16.77
C ILE A 161 -6.73 -6.95 16.93
N PRO A 162 -7.08 -6.30 18.04
CA PRO A 162 -8.40 -5.74 18.27
C PRO A 162 -8.79 -4.71 17.18
N GLU A 163 -10.03 -4.80 16.71
CA GLU A 163 -10.58 -3.89 15.68
C GLU A 163 -10.50 -2.42 16.08
N SER A 164 -10.67 -2.12 17.38
CA SER A 164 -10.56 -0.75 17.92
C SER A 164 -9.20 -0.08 17.69
N ASN A 165 -8.16 -0.85 17.36
CA ASN A 165 -6.83 -0.34 17.03
C ASN A 165 -6.57 -0.18 15.53
N MET A 166 -7.54 -0.54 14.69
CA MET A 166 -7.40 -0.57 13.24
C MET A 166 -8.41 0.35 12.55
N PHE A 167 -8.00 0.99 11.48
CA PHE A 167 -8.86 1.81 10.64
C PHE A 167 -8.57 1.57 9.16
N ARG A 168 -9.63 1.49 8.35
CA ARG A 168 -9.55 1.35 6.90
C ARG A 168 -9.94 2.66 6.21
N ALA A 169 -8.94 3.43 5.78
CA ALA A 169 -9.14 4.64 4.98
C ALA A 169 -9.41 4.28 3.51
N ILE A 170 -10.63 4.47 3.06
CA ILE A 170 -11.14 4.14 1.72
C ILE A 170 -11.35 5.43 0.90
N ALA A 171 -11.34 5.32 -0.43
CA ALA A 171 -11.75 6.40 -1.32
C ALA A 171 -13.22 6.79 -1.04
N ALA A 172 -13.54 8.09 -1.06
CA ALA A 172 -14.85 8.58 -0.65
C ALA A 172 -16.01 7.90 -1.42
N PHE A 173 -15.82 7.68 -2.70
CA PHE A 173 -16.84 7.15 -3.60
C PHE A 173 -16.52 5.72 -4.09
N ARG A 174 -15.88 4.88 -3.24
CA ARG A 174 -15.86 3.45 -3.48
C ARG A 174 -17.26 2.91 -3.21
N GLU A 175 -17.76 2.07 -4.10
CA GLU A 175 -19.07 1.45 -3.90
C GLU A 175 -19.08 0.63 -2.62
N ARG A 176 -20.14 0.79 -1.82
CA ARG A 176 -20.26 0.11 -0.52
C ARG A 176 -20.24 -1.40 -0.68
N ASP A 177 -20.91 -1.91 -1.72
CA ASP A 177 -21.03 -3.34 -2.00
C ASP A 177 -19.73 -4.00 -2.48
N GLU A 178 -18.73 -3.19 -2.86
CA GLU A 178 -17.37 -3.66 -3.14
C GLU A 178 -16.50 -3.84 -1.89
N VAL A 179 -16.99 -3.37 -0.72
CA VAL A 179 -16.25 -3.49 0.55
C VAL A 179 -16.72 -4.74 1.28
N PRO A 180 -15.82 -5.68 1.63
CA PRO A 180 -16.20 -6.85 2.40
C PRO A 180 -16.91 -6.49 3.72
N ASP A 181 -17.93 -7.27 4.09
CA ASP A 181 -18.70 -7.04 5.33
C ASP A 181 -17.81 -7.05 6.57
N ASP A 182 -16.76 -7.85 6.57
CA ASP A 182 -15.74 -7.89 7.63
C ASP A 182 -14.92 -6.60 7.77
N ILE A 183 -14.87 -5.78 6.73
CA ILE A 183 -14.10 -4.52 6.69
C ILE A 183 -14.98 -3.31 6.97
N LEU A 184 -16.27 -3.37 6.66
CA LEU A 184 -17.19 -2.25 6.86
C LEU A 184 -17.16 -1.66 8.28
N PRO A 185 -17.10 -2.45 9.37
CA PRO A 185 -17.01 -1.90 10.73
C PRO A 185 -15.73 -1.09 11.01
N LEU A 186 -14.68 -1.30 10.21
CA LEU A 186 -13.38 -0.63 10.33
C LEU A 186 -13.28 0.62 9.46
N CYS A 187 -14.36 0.97 8.77
CA CYS A 187 -14.49 2.14 7.90
C CYS A 187 -15.40 3.18 8.56
N ASP A 188 -15.26 4.42 8.14
CA ASP A 188 -16.18 5.49 8.48
C ASP A 188 -17.12 5.72 7.28
N TYR A 189 -18.30 5.11 7.31
CA TYR A 189 -19.30 5.23 6.23
C TYR A 189 -20.44 6.16 6.65
N ASN A 190 -20.58 7.27 5.95
CA ASN A 190 -21.68 8.21 6.12
C ASN A 190 -22.87 7.75 5.27
N ARG A 191 -23.96 7.32 5.94
CA ARG A 191 -25.16 6.80 5.27
C ARG A 191 -25.95 7.90 4.57
N ASP A 192 -25.97 9.12 5.12
CA ASP A 192 -26.75 10.24 4.57
C ASP A 192 -26.12 10.77 3.27
N GLN A 193 -24.80 10.70 3.16
CA GLN A 193 -24.04 11.14 1.99
C GLN A 193 -23.62 9.98 1.08
N GLU A 194 -23.96 8.75 1.42
CA GLU A 194 -23.61 7.53 0.70
C GLU A 194 -22.11 7.48 0.32
N CYS A 195 -21.23 7.90 1.22
CA CYS A 195 -19.80 7.95 0.96
C CYS A 195 -18.98 7.55 2.18
N PHE A 196 -17.74 7.08 1.92
CA PHE A 196 -16.79 6.83 2.99
C PHE A 196 -16.16 8.14 3.45
N ALA A 197 -16.29 8.43 4.73
CA ALA A 197 -15.67 9.58 5.38
C ALA A 197 -14.22 9.25 5.80
N CYS A 198 -13.55 10.23 6.31
CA CYS A 198 -12.27 10.07 6.99
C CYS A 198 -12.42 10.81 8.33
N PRO A 199 -12.22 10.14 9.47
CA PRO A 199 -12.43 10.71 10.79
C PRO A 199 -11.62 11.99 11.03
N ALA A 200 -11.99 12.74 12.05
CA ALA A 200 -11.19 13.87 12.53
C ALA A 200 -9.83 13.40 13.05
N LEU A 201 -8.87 14.32 13.13
CA LEU A 201 -7.49 14.00 13.51
C LEU A 201 -7.38 13.29 14.86
N ASP A 202 -8.13 13.77 15.86
CA ASP A 202 -8.11 13.19 17.21
C ASP A 202 -8.60 11.73 17.23
N GLU A 203 -9.54 11.41 16.37
CA GLU A 203 -10.03 10.04 16.19
C GLU A 203 -9.00 9.18 15.44
N LEU A 204 -8.42 9.71 14.36
CA LEU A 204 -7.36 9.03 13.61
C LEU A 204 -6.15 8.70 14.50
N HIS A 205 -5.82 9.54 15.46
CA HIS A 205 -4.72 9.33 16.40
C HIS A 205 -4.95 8.18 17.39
N LYS A 206 -6.19 7.73 17.59
CA LYS A 206 -6.49 6.57 18.45
C LYS A 206 -6.04 5.26 17.80
N TYR A 207 -6.16 5.16 16.49
CA TYR A 207 -5.78 3.94 15.77
C TYR A 207 -4.26 3.74 15.77
N LYS A 208 -3.85 2.49 15.96
CA LYS A 208 -2.44 2.08 15.86
C LYS A 208 -2.06 1.66 14.45
N ILE A 209 -3.01 1.10 13.70
CA ILE A 209 -2.80 0.58 12.36
C ILE A 209 -3.84 1.18 11.43
N ILE A 210 -3.37 1.82 10.36
CA ILE A 210 -4.23 2.37 9.32
C ILE A 210 -3.91 1.72 7.98
N PHE A 211 -4.93 1.17 7.33
CA PHE A 211 -4.83 0.64 5.97
C PHE A 211 -5.40 1.63 4.96
N SER A 212 -4.71 1.79 3.85
CA SER A 212 -5.15 2.66 2.74
C SER A 212 -4.62 2.17 1.40
N THR A 213 -5.20 2.60 0.30
CA THR A 213 -4.47 2.55 -0.96
C THR A 213 -3.48 3.71 -1.04
N PHE A 214 -2.45 3.60 -1.90
CA PHE A 214 -1.49 4.71 -2.10
C PHE A 214 -2.22 6.04 -2.33
N MET A 215 -3.22 6.06 -3.21
CA MET A 215 -3.97 7.26 -3.55
C MET A 215 -4.90 7.74 -2.44
N SER A 216 -5.52 6.83 -1.68
CA SER A 216 -6.44 7.20 -0.60
C SER A 216 -5.72 7.71 0.64
N SER A 217 -4.44 7.36 0.85
CA SER A 217 -3.62 7.85 1.96
C SER A 217 -3.54 9.38 2.02
N PHE A 218 -3.67 10.04 0.87
CA PHE A 218 -3.75 11.50 0.80
C PHE A 218 -4.84 12.08 1.72
N ARG A 219 -5.95 11.36 1.93
CA ARG A 219 -7.06 11.81 2.79
C ARG A 219 -6.66 11.96 4.25
N LEU A 220 -5.76 11.12 4.73
CA LEU A 220 -5.22 11.21 6.10
C LEU A 220 -4.48 12.55 6.30
N ARG A 221 -3.72 12.98 5.29
CA ARG A 221 -3.02 14.26 5.33
C ARG A 221 -3.98 15.45 5.33
N THR A 222 -5.06 15.39 4.55
CA THR A 222 -6.07 16.47 4.52
C THR A 222 -6.82 16.62 5.85
N LYS A 223 -6.80 15.59 6.71
CA LYS A 223 -7.34 15.63 8.06
C LYS A 223 -6.32 16.10 9.11
N GLY A 224 -5.08 16.39 8.71
CA GLY A 224 -4.06 16.98 9.56
C GLY A 224 -2.96 16.03 10.02
N SER A 225 -2.98 14.74 9.67
CA SER A 225 -1.88 13.83 10.02
C SER A 225 -0.55 14.37 9.51
N ALA A 226 0.43 14.52 10.39
CA ALA A 226 1.70 15.18 10.12
C ALA A 226 2.78 14.18 9.63
N PRO A 227 3.85 14.63 8.95
CA PRO A 227 5.05 13.83 8.77
C PRO A 227 5.58 13.35 10.12
N GLY A 228 6.07 12.11 10.18
CA GLY A 228 6.55 11.48 11.41
C GLY A 228 5.47 10.92 12.35
N HIS A 229 4.18 11.07 11.98
CA HIS A 229 3.10 10.44 12.75
C HIS A 229 3.22 8.91 12.78
N PHE A 230 3.62 8.31 11.66
CA PHE A 230 3.79 6.86 11.57
C PHE A 230 5.25 6.48 11.84
N SER A 231 5.44 5.55 12.77
CA SER A 231 6.74 4.93 13.05
C SER A 231 7.14 3.95 11.94
N HIS A 232 6.16 3.30 11.33
CA HIS A 232 6.34 2.33 10.25
C HIS A 232 5.38 2.61 9.09
N ILE A 233 5.90 2.51 7.87
CA ILE A 233 5.10 2.60 6.64
C ILE A 233 5.41 1.37 5.78
N PHE A 234 4.39 0.56 5.52
CA PHE A 234 4.46 -0.57 4.61
C PHE A 234 3.89 -0.15 3.25
N LEU A 235 4.71 -0.27 2.22
CA LEU A 235 4.37 0.00 0.82
C LEU A 235 4.30 -1.34 0.09
N LEU A 236 3.11 -1.91 0.05
CA LEU A 236 2.89 -3.27 -0.43
C LEU A 236 2.69 -3.31 -1.94
N ASP A 237 3.16 -4.39 -2.57
CA ASP A 237 3.01 -4.64 -4.01
C ASP A 237 3.43 -3.42 -4.86
N ALA A 238 4.49 -2.72 -4.42
CA ALA A 238 4.92 -1.45 -5.02
C ALA A 238 5.43 -1.61 -6.46
N SER A 239 5.76 -2.83 -6.89
CA SER A 239 6.08 -3.13 -8.29
C SER A 239 4.87 -3.00 -9.23
N ALA A 240 3.63 -3.16 -8.72
CA ALA A 240 2.41 -3.04 -9.51
C ALA A 240 1.89 -1.59 -9.68
N ALA A 241 2.57 -0.61 -9.07
CA ALA A 241 2.20 0.81 -9.13
C ALA A 241 3.29 1.64 -9.81
N ILE A 242 2.91 2.74 -10.45
CA ILE A 242 3.90 3.73 -10.89
C ILE A 242 4.52 4.41 -9.67
N GLU A 243 5.78 4.76 -9.77
CA GLU A 243 6.51 5.40 -8.67
C GLU A 243 5.79 6.63 -8.08
N PRO A 244 5.21 7.56 -8.86
CA PRO A 244 4.49 8.71 -8.31
C PRO A 244 3.31 8.37 -7.39
N GLU A 245 2.69 7.20 -7.55
CA GLU A 245 1.62 6.74 -6.64
C GLU A 245 2.18 6.33 -5.29
N VAL A 246 3.29 5.61 -5.29
CA VAL A 246 4.00 5.19 -4.06
C VAL A 246 4.56 6.40 -3.31
N LEU A 247 4.92 7.48 -4.02
CA LEU A 247 5.38 8.71 -3.40
C LEU A 247 4.30 9.41 -2.57
N VAL A 248 3.01 9.19 -2.83
CA VAL A 248 1.94 9.87 -2.09
C VAL A 248 2.04 9.62 -0.57
N PRO A 249 2.05 8.38 -0.05
CA PRO A 249 2.24 8.16 1.38
C PRO A 249 3.63 8.59 1.88
N LEU A 250 4.69 8.40 1.09
CA LEU A 250 6.05 8.77 1.49
C LEU A 250 6.18 10.26 1.74
N THR A 251 5.82 11.10 0.77
CA THR A 251 5.96 12.56 0.88
C THR A 251 5.08 13.19 1.96
N LYS A 252 3.98 12.51 2.29
CA LYS A 252 3.04 13.04 3.29
C LYS A 252 3.41 12.66 4.72
N PHE A 253 4.07 11.51 4.93
CA PHE A 253 4.19 10.93 6.27
C PHE A 253 5.61 10.52 6.67
N ALA A 254 6.50 10.19 5.71
CA ALA A 254 7.84 9.73 6.05
C ALA A 254 8.76 10.87 6.50
N ILE A 255 9.57 10.58 7.51
CA ILE A 255 10.74 11.33 7.94
C ILE A 255 11.92 10.35 8.06
N ASP A 256 13.14 10.83 8.19
CA ASP A 256 14.35 9.97 8.23
C ASP A 256 14.28 8.83 9.25
N ALA A 257 13.61 9.06 10.37
CA ALA A 257 13.39 8.07 11.43
C ALA A 257 12.26 7.07 11.13
N THR A 258 11.49 7.27 10.06
CA THR A 258 10.39 6.36 9.70
C THR A 258 10.94 5.07 9.11
N ASN A 259 10.54 3.93 9.66
CA ASN A 259 10.83 2.61 9.10
C ASN A 259 9.92 2.36 7.89
N VAL A 260 10.51 2.27 6.69
CA VAL A 260 9.78 2.02 5.44
C VAL A 260 10.09 0.64 4.92
N ILE A 261 9.06 -0.18 4.73
CA ILE A 261 9.13 -1.53 4.20
C ILE A 261 8.41 -1.55 2.85
N VAL A 262 9.06 -2.09 1.83
CA VAL A 262 8.54 -2.11 0.46
C VAL A 262 8.52 -3.54 -0.05
N THR A 263 7.34 -4.04 -0.43
CA THR A 263 7.23 -5.35 -1.08
C THR A 263 7.06 -5.20 -2.58
N GLY A 264 7.57 -6.16 -3.34
CA GLY A 264 7.42 -6.18 -4.79
C GLY A 264 7.96 -7.44 -5.42
N GLN A 265 7.57 -7.67 -6.67
CA GLN A 265 7.98 -8.80 -7.50
C GLN A 265 8.68 -8.29 -8.76
N ARG A 266 9.78 -8.92 -9.14
CA ARG A 266 10.45 -8.65 -10.43
C ARG A 266 9.50 -8.93 -11.59
N GLY A 267 9.57 -8.09 -12.61
CA GLY A 267 8.75 -8.26 -13.81
C GLY A 267 7.27 -7.91 -13.65
N ASN A 268 6.81 -7.64 -12.44
CA ASN A 268 5.45 -7.17 -12.20
C ASN A 268 5.38 -5.64 -12.36
N HIS A 269 5.22 -5.19 -13.61
CA HIS A 269 5.19 -3.78 -13.95
C HIS A 269 3.77 -3.20 -13.93
N PRO A 270 3.62 -1.88 -13.76
CA PRO A 270 2.34 -1.19 -13.94
C PRO A 270 1.92 -1.16 -15.42
N TYR A 271 1.37 -2.28 -15.93
CA TYR A 271 0.98 -2.47 -17.34
C TYR A 271 -0.09 -1.50 -17.83
N TRP A 272 -0.77 -0.79 -16.94
CA TRP A 272 -1.78 0.21 -17.28
C TRP A 272 -1.18 1.52 -17.87
N VAL A 273 0.14 1.71 -17.82
CA VAL A 273 0.80 2.86 -18.47
C VAL A 273 0.75 2.66 -19.98
N ARG A 274 -0.30 3.19 -20.63
CA ARG A 274 -0.53 3.01 -22.07
C ARG A 274 0.26 3.99 -22.96
N SER A 275 0.58 5.18 -22.46
CA SER A 275 1.29 6.21 -23.20
C SER A 275 2.72 5.76 -23.55
N GLN A 276 3.03 5.67 -24.85
CA GLN A 276 4.37 5.34 -25.32
C GLN A 276 5.42 6.38 -24.88
N ILE A 277 5.04 7.66 -24.85
CA ILE A 277 5.93 8.75 -24.38
C ILE A 277 6.26 8.53 -22.91
N ALA A 278 5.24 8.29 -22.06
CA ALA A 278 5.43 8.03 -20.64
C ALA A 278 6.33 6.78 -20.39
N ARG A 279 6.15 5.72 -21.18
CA ARG A 279 7.00 4.51 -21.11
C ARG A 279 8.45 4.82 -21.48
N ARG A 280 8.69 5.57 -22.56
CA ARG A 280 10.04 5.98 -22.99
C ARG A 280 10.75 6.82 -21.94
N HIS A 281 10.02 7.59 -21.14
CA HIS A 281 10.54 8.39 -20.03
C HIS A 281 10.53 7.65 -18.69
N GLY A 282 10.38 6.34 -18.68
CA GLY A 282 10.57 5.50 -17.50
C GLY A 282 9.37 5.42 -16.56
N LEU A 283 8.18 5.96 -16.89
CA LEU A 283 7.02 5.92 -15.99
C LEU A 283 6.55 4.48 -15.68
N LYS A 284 6.92 3.49 -16.49
CA LYS A 284 6.61 2.08 -16.23
C LYS A 284 7.52 1.43 -15.19
N ILE A 285 8.68 2.04 -14.90
CA ILE A 285 9.62 1.55 -13.88
C ILE A 285 9.00 1.89 -12.53
N SER A 286 8.75 0.85 -11.73
CA SER A 286 8.19 1.03 -10.39
C SER A 286 9.23 1.53 -9.40
N TYR A 287 8.76 2.04 -8.27
CA TYR A 287 9.63 2.43 -7.16
C TYR A 287 10.47 1.26 -6.66
N PHE A 288 9.84 0.07 -6.52
CA PHE A 288 10.52 -1.15 -6.09
C PHE A 288 11.66 -1.53 -7.03
N GLU A 289 11.36 -1.65 -8.34
CA GLU A 289 12.33 -2.04 -9.36
C GLU A 289 13.52 -1.06 -9.43
N ARG A 290 13.23 0.25 -9.39
CA ARG A 290 14.26 1.27 -9.41
C ARG A 290 15.19 1.21 -8.18
N LEU A 291 14.66 0.90 -6.99
CA LEU A 291 15.49 0.70 -5.79
C LEU A 291 16.34 -0.56 -5.91
N GLU A 292 15.74 -1.67 -6.34
CA GLU A 292 16.40 -2.97 -6.46
C GLU A 292 17.64 -2.92 -7.36
N GLU A 293 17.61 -2.12 -8.43
CA GLU A 293 18.73 -1.93 -9.35
C GLU A 293 19.87 -1.08 -8.78
N ARG A 294 19.69 -0.45 -7.62
CA ARG A 294 20.64 0.49 -7.03
C ARG A 294 21.32 -0.06 -5.78
N MET A 295 22.49 0.51 -5.46
CA MET A 295 23.07 0.31 -4.13
C MET A 295 22.15 0.97 -3.07
N PRO A 296 21.95 0.35 -1.89
CA PRO A 296 22.64 -0.87 -1.40
C PRO A 296 21.94 -2.20 -1.77
N TYR A 297 20.86 -2.19 -2.55
CA TYR A 297 20.00 -3.35 -2.80
C TYR A 297 20.55 -4.31 -3.85
N ARG A 298 21.26 -3.79 -4.88
CA ARG A 298 21.77 -4.56 -6.00
C ARG A 298 22.65 -5.75 -5.61
N GLY A 299 23.31 -5.69 -4.45
CA GLY A 299 24.18 -6.75 -3.95
C GLY A 299 23.47 -7.81 -3.11
N ASN A 300 22.13 -7.82 -3.04
CA ASN A 300 21.33 -8.73 -2.22
C ASN A 300 21.76 -8.76 -0.73
N ASN A 301 22.20 -7.61 -0.19
CA ASN A 301 22.61 -7.53 1.21
C ASN A 301 21.41 -7.74 2.14
N PRO A 302 21.39 -8.78 3.00
CA PRO A 302 20.26 -9.12 3.86
C PRO A 302 19.82 -8.00 4.80
N SER A 303 20.68 -7.03 5.10
CA SER A 303 20.32 -5.86 5.90
C SER A 303 19.41 -4.88 5.16
N PHE A 304 19.26 -4.99 3.84
CA PHE A 304 18.49 -4.08 3.01
C PHE A 304 17.40 -4.76 2.20
N ILE A 305 17.55 -6.06 1.88
CA ILE A 305 16.62 -6.81 1.06
C ILE A 305 16.54 -8.27 1.54
N SER A 306 15.33 -8.82 1.59
CA SER A 306 15.07 -10.26 1.73
C SER A 306 14.30 -10.79 0.53
N GLU A 307 14.48 -12.07 0.24
CA GLU A 307 13.73 -12.82 -0.76
C GLU A 307 12.79 -13.81 -0.08
N VAL A 308 11.54 -13.83 -0.53
CA VAL A 308 10.48 -14.69 0.01
C VAL A 308 9.68 -15.23 -1.18
N TYR A 309 9.94 -16.49 -1.55
CA TYR A 309 9.29 -17.14 -2.70
C TYR A 309 8.28 -18.19 -2.25
N GLU A 310 7.26 -18.43 -3.05
CA GLU A 310 6.40 -19.61 -2.95
C GLU A 310 7.21 -20.86 -3.37
N GLU A 311 6.80 -22.05 -2.92
CA GLU A 311 7.55 -23.29 -3.19
C GLU A 311 7.60 -23.65 -4.69
N ASP A 312 6.62 -23.15 -5.47
CA ASP A 312 6.54 -23.40 -6.93
C ASP A 312 7.41 -22.45 -7.76
N ASP A 313 7.89 -21.32 -7.19
CA ASP A 313 8.71 -20.32 -7.90
C ASP A 313 10.21 -20.72 -7.98
N GLU A 314 10.66 -21.73 -7.23
CA GLU A 314 12.07 -22.16 -7.23
C GLU A 314 12.50 -22.90 -8.52
N SER A 315 11.54 -23.29 -9.39
CA SER A 315 11.83 -24.14 -10.56
C SER A 315 12.20 -23.39 -11.84
N GLU A 316 11.98 -22.08 -11.94
CA GLU A 316 12.21 -21.35 -13.21
C GLU A 316 13.57 -20.63 -13.31
N ASP A 317 14.24 -20.31 -12.21
CA ASP A 317 15.53 -19.57 -12.23
C ASP A 317 16.79 -20.47 -12.31
N SER A 318 16.63 -21.81 -12.39
CA SER A 318 17.78 -22.73 -12.45
C SER A 318 18.28 -23.05 -13.88
N PHE A 319 17.72 -22.41 -14.92
CA PHE A 319 18.10 -22.60 -16.31
C PHE A 319 18.27 -21.27 -17.06
N ILE A 320 19.23 -20.45 -16.68
CA ILE A 320 19.85 -19.50 -17.62
C ILE A 320 21.34 -19.37 -17.26
#